data_22756bbd5dabd762a8f567fd5dca3308
#
_entry.id   22756bbd5dabd762a8f567fd5dca3308
#
_cell.length_a   1.000
_cell.length_b   1.000
_cell.length_c   1.000
_cell.angle_alpha   90.00
_cell.angle_beta   90.00
_cell.angle_gamma   90.00
#
_symmetry.space_group_name_H-M   'P 1'
#
loop_
_entity.id
_entity.type
_entity.pdbx_description
1 polymer ?
#
loop_
_entity_poly.entity_id
_entity_poly.type
_entity_poly.pdbx_seq_one_letter_code
_entity_poly.pdbx_strand_id
1 'polypeptide(L)'
;LHGLQLFVIASVLFSIGAVPVALSIAPSPAQPARTDIDLRELFAVSPSGAMGCFVAGLATGSFWGLAPVFAGAVGDAVSVAALFMASVVVGGAATQWPLGLLSDRFGRRKLLIVVTVLAGLAGIALAGGMPKLNVTSTILLAAAWGGFALPVYSISVAYANDYADPSDYVRMSASLLFVYGVGAIAGPFIASAVMTWHNASGLFWFTATTHALLVVFVTYRFLKEGNQADEPIAFGDALASAQTTSQVYEEELGD
;
A
#
# COMPACT_ATOMS: atom_id res chain seq x y z
N LEU A 1 3.85 25.39 -18.87
CA LEU A 1 5.20 24.93 -18.55
C LEU A 1 5.68 24.00 -19.67
N HIS A 2 6.82 24.28 -20.29
CA HIS A 2 7.41 23.36 -21.25
C HIS A 2 7.86 22.09 -20.55
N GLY A 3 7.73 20.90 -21.19
CA GLY A 3 7.95 19.59 -20.55
C GLY A 3 9.27 19.47 -19.78
N LEU A 4 10.34 20.10 -20.25
CA LEU A 4 11.65 20.12 -19.59
C LEU A 4 11.61 20.77 -18.19
N GLN A 5 10.82 21.83 -18.02
CA GLN A 5 10.71 22.55 -16.72
C GLN A 5 10.08 21.69 -15.63
N LEU A 6 9.14 20.82 -15.99
CA LEU A 6 8.51 19.88 -15.03
C LEU A 6 9.52 18.87 -14.49
N PHE A 7 10.39 18.34 -15.37
CA PHE A 7 11.45 17.41 -14.93
C PHE A 7 12.48 18.11 -14.03
N VAL A 8 12.86 19.36 -14.36
CA VAL A 8 13.77 20.13 -13.51
C VAL A 8 13.17 20.40 -12.13
N ILE A 9 11.90 20.82 -12.08
CA ILE A 9 11.20 21.06 -10.79
C ILE A 9 11.13 19.77 -9.98
N ALA A 10 10.75 18.64 -10.60
CA ALA A 10 10.70 17.35 -9.93
C ALA A 10 12.07 16.95 -9.37
N SER A 11 13.15 17.09 -10.16
CA SER A 11 14.52 16.78 -9.72
C SER A 11 14.97 17.66 -8.55
N VAL A 12 14.67 18.95 -8.59
CA VAL A 12 15.01 19.91 -7.50
C VAL A 12 14.25 19.56 -6.23
N LEU A 13 12.94 19.28 -6.32
CA LEU A 13 12.12 18.87 -5.16
C LEU A 13 12.62 17.57 -4.54
N PHE A 14 13.01 16.60 -5.38
CA PHE A 14 13.58 15.33 -4.90
C PHE A 14 14.91 15.54 -4.18
N SER A 15 15.77 16.40 -4.74
CA SER A 15 17.06 16.73 -4.13
C SER A 15 16.90 17.48 -2.80
N ILE A 16 15.97 18.44 -2.73
CA ILE A 16 15.65 19.15 -1.49
C ILE A 16 15.10 18.18 -0.42
N GLY A 17 14.27 17.22 -0.82
CA GLY A 17 13.75 16.19 0.10
C GLY A 17 14.84 15.30 0.72
N ALA A 18 15.98 15.11 0.05
CA ALA A 18 17.11 14.35 0.57
C ALA A 18 17.99 15.14 1.56
N VAL A 19 17.92 16.49 1.54
CA VAL A 19 18.79 17.37 2.36
C VAL A 19 18.66 17.10 3.87
N PRO A 20 17.45 16.96 4.47
CA PRO A 20 17.32 16.67 5.90
C PRO A 20 18.02 15.38 6.33
N VAL A 21 17.94 14.36 5.46
CA VAL A 21 18.60 13.06 5.71
C VAL A 21 20.12 13.18 5.59
N ALA A 22 20.61 13.90 4.58
CA ALA A 22 22.04 14.12 4.37
C ALA A 22 22.68 14.99 5.47
N LEU A 23 21.92 15.87 6.10
CA LEU A 23 22.37 16.71 7.22
C LEU A 23 22.17 16.03 8.58
N SER A 24 21.56 14.87 8.64
CA SER A 24 21.39 14.12 9.89
C SER A 24 22.73 13.61 10.42
N ILE A 25 22.99 13.80 11.71
CA ILE A 25 24.19 13.30 12.42
C ILE A 25 23.94 11.87 12.96
N ALA A 26 22.79 11.29 12.67
CA ALA A 26 22.46 9.93 13.12
C ALA A 26 23.51 8.93 12.65
N PRO A 27 24.01 8.02 13.53
CA PRO A 27 24.93 6.97 13.12
C PRO A 27 24.32 6.10 12.05
N SER A 28 25.14 5.67 11.08
CA SER A 28 24.67 4.72 10.07
C SER A 28 24.17 3.44 10.73
N PRO A 29 22.99 2.96 10.38
CA PRO A 29 22.50 1.67 10.88
C PRO A 29 23.54 0.57 10.58
N ALA A 30 23.69 -0.37 11.51
CA ALA A 30 24.50 -1.56 11.24
C ALA A 30 23.99 -2.23 9.97
N GLN A 31 24.92 -2.67 9.10
CA GLN A 31 24.52 -3.37 7.88
C GLN A 31 23.78 -4.65 8.29
N PRO A 32 22.54 -4.86 7.86
CA PRO A 32 21.83 -6.10 8.14
C PRO A 32 22.65 -7.26 7.55
N ALA A 33 22.76 -8.36 8.29
CA ALA A 33 23.21 -9.62 7.75
C ALA A 33 22.39 -9.95 6.48
N ARG A 34 22.98 -10.71 5.53
CA ARG A 34 22.27 -11.12 4.30
C ARG A 34 20.87 -11.59 4.67
N THR A 35 19.87 -10.88 4.15
CA THR A 35 18.48 -11.16 4.45
C THR A 35 17.94 -12.03 3.32
N ASP A 36 17.72 -13.31 3.61
CA ASP A 36 17.07 -14.21 2.65
C ASP A 36 15.55 -13.98 2.69
N ILE A 37 14.93 -14.04 1.51
CA ILE A 37 13.46 -13.98 1.39
C ILE A 37 12.91 -15.33 1.83
N ASP A 38 12.10 -15.35 2.87
CA ASP A 38 11.38 -16.56 3.33
C ASP A 38 9.87 -16.39 3.22
N LEU A 39 9.35 -16.83 2.08
CA LEU A 39 7.90 -16.79 1.83
C LEU A 39 7.14 -17.79 2.72
N ARG A 40 7.76 -18.92 3.06
CA ARG A 40 7.09 -19.92 3.90
C ARG A 40 6.86 -19.38 5.30
N GLU A 41 7.86 -18.73 5.87
CA GLU A 41 7.75 -18.08 7.16
C GLU A 41 6.76 -16.92 7.11
N LEU A 42 6.83 -16.05 6.07
CA LEU A 42 5.87 -14.96 5.88
C LEU A 42 4.42 -15.44 5.91
N PHE A 43 4.10 -16.51 5.15
CA PHE A 43 2.73 -17.05 5.12
C PHE A 43 2.36 -17.83 6.38
N ALA A 44 3.33 -18.33 7.16
CA ALA A 44 3.08 -18.94 8.45
C ALA A 44 2.76 -17.89 9.52
N VAL A 45 3.50 -16.77 9.55
CA VAL A 45 3.37 -15.69 10.53
C VAL A 45 2.17 -14.80 10.21
N SER A 46 2.07 -14.28 8.99
CA SER A 46 1.03 -13.31 8.63
C SER A 46 0.47 -13.53 7.22
N PRO A 47 -0.37 -14.55 7.01
CA PRO A 47 -0.98 -14.79 5.69
C PRO A 47 -1.88 -13.64 5.23
N SER A 48 -2.57 -12.96 6.15
CA SER A 48 -3.43 -11.81 5.82
C SER A 48 -2.61 -10.60 5.37
N GLY A 49 -1.47 -10.32 6.01
CA GLY A 49 -0.53 -9.28 5.59
C GLY A 49 0.09 -9.58 4.22
N ALA A 50 0.53 -10.83 4.01
CA ALA A 50 1.08 -11.28 2.74
C ALA A 50 0.08 -11.12 1.58
N MET A 51 -1.16 -11.59 1.76
CA MET A 51 -2.22 -11.44 0.76
C MET A 51 -2.61 -9.98 0.54
N GLY A 52 -2.61 -9.16 1.60
CA GLY A 52 -2.83 -7.73 1.48
C GLY A 52 -1.78 -7.04 0.62
N CYS A 53 -0.49 -7.33 0.83
CA CYS A 53 0.61 -6.82 0.00
C CYS A 53 0.51 -7.31 -1.45
N PHE A 54 0.16 -8.59 -1.67
CA PHE A 54 -0.03 -9.13 -3.02
C PHE A 54 -1.14 -8.40 -3.77
N VAL A 55 -2.32 -8.24 -3.16
CA VAL A 55 -3.47 -7.56 -3.77
C VAL A 55 -3.18 -6.07 -3.96
N ALA A 56 -2.51 -5.42 -3.01
CA ALA A 56 -2.05 -4.03 -3.20
C ALA A 56 -1.13 -3.92 -4.42
N GLY A 57 -0.20 -4.87 -4.62
CA GLY A 57 0.64 -4.96 -5.82
C GLY A 57 -0.19 -5.12 -7.09
N LEU A 58 -1.13 -6.10 -7.12
CA LEU A 58 -2.02 -6.29 -8.26
C LEU A 58 -2.77 -5.01 -8.65
N ALA A 59 -3.37 -4.33 -7.67
CA ALA A 59 -4.19 -3.14 -7.91
C ALA A 59 -3.34 -1.92 -8.34
N THR A 60 -2.27 -1.63 -7.60
CA THR A 60 -1.41 -0.47 -7.87
C THR A 60 -0.58 -0.64 -9.13
N GLY A 61 -0.02 -1.83 -9.38
CA GLY A 61 0.70 -2.14 -10.61
C GLY A 61 -0.17 -1.97 -11.84
N SER A 62 -1.41 -2.48 -11.79
CA SER A 62 -2.39 -2.30 -12.86
C SER A 62 -2.77 -0.84 -13.06
N PHE A 63 -2.96 -0.10 -11.97
CA PHE A 63 -3.26 1.31 -12.03
C PHE A 63 -2.13 2.10 -12.71
N TRP A 64 -0.90 1.99 -12.24
CA TRP A 64 0.22 2.74 -12.80
C TRP A 64 0.50 2.41 -14.28
N GLY A 65 0.27 1.14 -14.67
CA GLY A 65 0.46 0.72 -16.05
C GLY A 65 -0.67 1.13 -17.01
N LEU A 66 -1.92 1.15 -16.55
CA LEU A 66 -3.10 1.21 -17.44
C LEU A 66 -4.04 2.40 -17.16
N ALA A 67 -3.81 3.19 -16.11
CA ALA A 67 -4.62 4.37 -15.79
C ALA A 67 -4.72 5.39 -16.92
N PRO A 68 -3.64 5.68 -17.72
CA PRO A 68 -3.75 6.58 -18.86
C PRO A 68 -4.73 6.08 -19.93
N VAL A 69 -4.82 4.76 -20.14
CA VAL A 69 -5.77 4.16 -21.09
C VAL A 69 -7.20 4.34 -20.62
N PHE A 70 -7.47 4.12 -19.32
CA PHE A 70 -8.78 4.38 -18.72
C PHE A 70 -9.17 5.87 -18.82
N ALA A 71 -8.25 6.75 -18.44
CA ALA A 71 -8.50 8.20 -18.46
C ALA A 71 -8.74 8.74 -19.88
N GLY A 72 -8.05 8.19 -20.89
CA GLY A 72 -8.28 8.51 -22.30
C GLY A 72 -9.67 8.11 -22.80
N ALA A 73 -10.30 7.11 -22.21
CA ALA A 73 -11.68 6.73 -22.51
C ALA A 73 -12.74 7.63 -21.84
N VAL A 74 -12.34 8.42 -20.81
CA VAL A 74 -13.20 9.42 -20.14
C VAL A 74 -13.11 10.79 -20.82
N GLY A 75 -11.94 11.15 -21.35
CA GLY A 75 -11.71 12.41 -22.04
C GLY A 75 -10.40 12.42 -22.81
N ASP A 76 -10.44 12.96 -24.02
CA ASP A 76 -9.32 12.89 -24.99
C ASP A 76 -8.12 13.79 -24.65
N ALA A 77 -8.23 14.65 -23.63
CA ALA A 77 -7.14 15.56 -23.27
C ALA A 77 -6.09 14.88 -22.39
N VAL A 78 -4.82 14.99 -22.70
CA VAL A 78 -3.68 14.54 -21.87
C VAL A 78 -3.77 15.11 -20.44
N SER A 79 -4.34 16.31 -20.28
CA SER A 79 -4.60 16.91 -18.97
C SER A 79 -5.58 16.10 -18.11
N VAL A 80 -6.56 15.41 -18.72
CA VAL A 80 -7.52 14.55 -17.99
C VAL A 80 -6.79 13.37 -17.38
N ALA A 81 -5.91 12.72 -18.14
CA ALA A 81 -5.10 11.60 -17.62
C ALA A 81 -4.16 12.06 -16.48
N ALA A 82 -3.52 13.22 -16.64
CA ALA A 82 -2.66 13.78 -15.61
C ALA A 82 -3.43 14.12 -14.32
N LEU A 83 -4.59 14.78 -14.44
CA LEU A 83 -5.45 15.10 -13.29
C LEU A 83 -6.01 13.84 -12.62
N PHE A 84 -6.40 12.84 -13.40
CA PHE A 84 -6.87 11.56 -12.90
C PHE A 84 -5.80 10.85 -12.04
N MET A 85 -4.58 10.73 -12.57
CA MET A 85 -3.48 10.10 -11.83
C MET A 85 -3.06 10.93 -10.60
N ALA A 86 -3.00 12.25 -10.74
CA ALA A 86 -2.70 13.15 -9.62
C ALA A 86 -3.74 13.05 -8.51
N SER A 87 -5.03 12.94 -8.85
CA SER A 87 -6.11 12.83 -7.87
C SER A 87 -6.00 11.55 -7.03
N VAL A 88 -5.58 10.43 -7.61
CA VAL A 88 -5.30 9.19 -6.88
C VAL A 88 -4.17 9.38 -5.87
N VAL A 89 -3.08 10.04 -6.28
CA VAL A 89 -1.95 10.34 -5.38
C VAL A 89 -2.38 11.26 -4.25
N VAL A 90 -3.10 12.33 -4.56
CA VAL A 90 -3.59 13.29 -3.56
C VAL A 90 -4.55 12.60 -2.59
N GLY A 91 -5.47 11.77 -3.09
CA GLY A 91 -6.37 10.97 -2.26
C GLY A 91 -5.61 10.07 -1.29
N GLY A 92 -4.62 9.32 -1.80
CA GLY A 92 -3.77 8.47 -0.97
C GLY A 92 -2.99 9.24 0.09
N ALA A 93 -2.35 10.34 -0.30
CA ALA A 93 -1.61 11.18 0.64
C ALA A 93 -2.50 11.78 1.74
N ALA A 94 -3.71 12.23 1.39
CA ALA A 94 -4.66 12.82 2.34
C ALA A 94 -5.17 11.82 3.38
N THR A 95 -5.34 10.55 3.00
CA THR A 95 -5.90 9.52 3.87
C THR A 95 -4.83 8.74 4.65
N GLN A 96 -3.58 8.74 4.21
CA GLN A 96 -2.53 7.92 4.78
C GLN A 96 -2.30 8.21 6.27
N TRP A 97 -2.22 9.47 6.66
CA TRP A 97 -2.05 9.85 8.06
C TRP A 97 -3.30 9.55 8.92
N PRO A 98 -4.53 9.96 8.55
CA PRO A 98 -5.73 9.61 9.31
C PRO A 98 -5.94 8.10 9.44
N LEU A 99 -5.73 7.33 8.38
CA LEU A 99 -5.87 5.88 8.41
C LEU A 99 -4.79 5.22 9.27
N GLY A 100 -3.57 5.78 9.32
CA GLY A 100 -2.54 5.33 10.25
C GLY A 100 -3.01 5.44 11.70
N LEU A 101 -3.53 6.62 12.11
CA LEU A 101 -4.07 6.82 13.46
C LEU A 101 -5.27 5.90 13.77
N LEU A 102 -6.15 5.69 12.79
CA LEU A 102 -7.28 4.77 12.94
C LEU A 102 -6.80 3.32 13.09
N SER A 103 -5.74 2.96 12.37
CA SER A 103 -5.13 1.63 12.42
C SER A 103 -4.68 1.28 13.84
N ASP A 104 -4.00 2.23 14.49
CA ASP A 104 -3.50 2.03 15.84
C ASP A 104 -4.63 1.99 16.90
N ARG A 105 -5.75 2.68 16.62
CA ARG A 105 -6.87 2.78 17.57
C ARG A 105 -7.91 1.65 17.46
N PHE A 106 -8.23 1.21 16.25
CA PHE A 106 -9.33 0.27 15.99
C PHE A 106 -8.87 -1.15 15.65
N GLY A 107 -7.55 -1.36 15.57
CA GLY A 107 -6.95 -2.63 15.18
C GLY A 107 -6.75 -2.73 13.67
N ARG A 108 -5.53 -3.09 13.26
CA ARG A 108 -5.06 -3.07 11.87
C ARG A 108 -5.86 -3.99 10.95
N ARG A 109 -6.29 -5.14 11.47
CA ARG A 109 -7.06 -6.13 10.71
C ARG A 109 -8.45 -5.63 10.33
N LYS A 110 -9.15 -5.01 11.28
CA LYS A 110 -10.49 -4.43 11.03
C LYS A 110 -10.40 -3.28 10.04
N LEU A 111 -9.39 -2.42 10.23
CA LEU A 111 -9.16 -1.32 9.31
C LEU A 111 -8.79 -1.80 7.91
N LEU A 112 -7.97 -2.85 7.77
CA LEU A 112 -7.64 -3.45 6.49
C LEU A 112 -8.91 -3.89 5.74
N ILE A 113 -9.84 -4.55 6.42
CA ILE A 113 -11.13 -4.95 5.82
C ILE A 113 -11.91 -3.72 5.36
N VAL A 114 -12.09 -2.73 6.23
CA VAL A 114 -12.88 -1.52 5.91
C VAL A 114 -12.30 -0.76 4.72
N VAL A 115 -10.99 -0.51 4.75
CA VAL A 115 -10.29 0.24 3.69
C VAL A 115 -10.35 -0.53 2.36
N THR A 116 -10.19 -1.85 2.40
CA THR A 116 -10.28 -2.71 1.21
C THR A 116 -11.70 -2.73 0.64
N VAL A 117 -12.74 -2.76 1.48
CA VAL A 117 -14.15 -2.64 1.04
C VAL A 117 -14.37 -1.30 0.35
N LEU A 118 -13.91 -0.19 0.95
CA LEU A 118 -14.09 1.14 0.38
C LEU A 118 -13.32 1.31 -0.94
N ALA A 119 -12.12 0.75 -1.05
CA ALA A 119 -11.37 0.69 -2.31
C ALA A 119 -12.11 -0.09 -3.40
N GLY A 120 -12.67 -1.25 -3.04
CA GLY A 120 -13.49 -2.06 -3.94
C GLY A 120 -14.73 -1.31 -4.42
N LEU A 121 -15.48 -0.67 -3.52
CA LEU A 121 -16.67 0.13 -3.86
C LEU A 121 -16.32 1.32 -4.75
N ALA A 122 -15.25 2.05 -4.47
CA ALA A 122 -14.78 3.13 -5.34
C ALA A 122 -14.38 2.61 -6.73
N GLY A 123 -13.74 1.43 -6.79
CA GLY A 123 -13.44 0.74 -8.05
C GLY A 123 -14.71 0.37 -8.83
N ILE A 124 -15.72 -0.20 -8.18
CA ILE A 124 -17.03 -0.50 -8.79
C ILE A 124 -17.70 0.78 -9.33
N ALA A 125 -17.64 1.88 -8.56
CA ALA A 125 -18.21 3.16 -8.99
C ALA A 125 -17.49 3.72 -10.22
N LEU A 126 -16.17 3.63 -10.30
CA LEU A 126 -15.39 4.01 -11.48
C LEU A 126 -15.71 3.11 -12.68
N ALA A 127 -15.77 1.80 -12.48
CA ALA A 127 -16.03 0.83 -13.55
C ALA A 127 -17.46 0.92 -14.08
N GLY A 128 -18.45 0.89 -13.18
CA GLY A 128 -19.87 0.87 -13.53
C GLY A 128 -20.42 2.25 -13.93
N GLY A 129 -19.76 3.31 -13.54
CA GLY A 129 -20.13 4.69 -13.89
C GLY A 129 -19.83 5.08 -15.33
N MET A 130 -18.86 4.43 -15.96
CA MET A 130 -18.61 4.65 -17.39
C MET A 130 -19.78 4.12 -18.25
N PRO A 131 -20.29 4.84 -19.27
CA PRO A 131 -19.84 6.12 -19.85
C PRO A 131 -20.56 7.37 -19.26
N LYS A 132 -21.25 7.27 -18.15
CA LYS A 132 -22.10 8.36 -17.59
C LYS A 132 -21.34 9.37 -16.73
N LEU A 133 -20.12 9.02 -16.30
CA LEU A 133 -19.30 9.90 -15.47
C LEU A 133 -18.74 11.05 -16.32
N ASN A 134 -18.87 12.27 -15.82
CA ASN A 134 -18.12 13.40 -16.33
C ASN A 134 -16.71 13.43 -15.72
N VAL A 135 -15.82 14.27 -16.28
CA VAL A 135 -14.44 14.39 -15.85
C VAL A 135 -14.33 14.68 -14.34
N THR A 136 -15.15 15.57 -13.82
CA THR A 136 -15.11 15.95 -12.38
C THR A 136 -15.45 14.79 -11.47
N SER A 137 -16.54 14.06 -11.75
CA SER A 137 -16.92 12.90 -10.93
C SER A 137 -15.89 11.77 -11.03
N THR A 138 -15.28 11.59 -12.19
CA THR A 138 -14.20 10.61 -12.36
C THR A 138 -12.96 10.97 -11.51
N ILE A 139 -12.57 12.25 -11.48
CA ILE A 139 -11.45 12.73 -10.65
C ILE A 139 -11.75 12.54 -9.15
N LEU A 140 -12.97 12.86 -8.71
CA LEU A 140 -13.36 12.68 -7.30
C LEU A 140 -13.38 11.20 -6.89
N LEU A 141 -13.93 10.33 -7.74
CA LEU A 141 -13.91 8.89 -7.51
C LEU A 141 -12.50 8.30 -7.55
N ALA A 142 -11.64 8.82 -8.43
CA ALA A 142 -10.24 8.45 -8.48
C ALA A 142 -9.50 8.83 -7.19
N ALA A 143 -9.75 10.03 -6.66
CA ALA A 143 -9.21 10.45 -5.37
C ALA A 143 -9.71 9.55 -4.22
N ALA A 144 -10.99 9.18 -4.21
CA ALA A 144 -11.54 8.25 -3.24
C ALA A 144 -10.91 6.86 -3.37
N TRP A 145 -10.79 6.34 -4.59
CA TRP A 145 -10.13 5.06 -4.83
C TRP A 145 -8.67 5.07 -4.34
N GLY A 146 -7.90 6.10 -4.71
CA GLY A 146 -6.52 6.26 -4.27
C GLY A 146 -6.41 6.37 -2.75
N GLY A 147 -7.34 7.09 -2.13
CA GLY A 147 -7.42 7.26 -0.69
C GLY A 147 -7.61 5.94 0.08
N PHE A 148 -8.24 4.95 -0.52
CA PHE A 148 -8.45 3.67 0.12
C PHE A 148 -7.55 2.55 -0.43
N ALA A 149 -7.22 2.54 -1.72
CA ALA A 149 -6.42 1.49 -2.33
C ALA A 149 -4.92 1.59 -1.99
N LEU A 150 -4.35 2.82 -1.98
CA LEU A 150 -2.92 2.99 -1.70
C LEU A 150 -2.53 2.62 -0.26
N PRO A 151 -3.31 2.94 0.79
CA PRO A 151 -2.98 2.54 2.16
C PRO A 151 -3.07 1.04 2.44
N VAL A 152 -3.71 0.23 1.58
CA VAL A 152 -3.80 -1.23 1.77
C VAL A 152 -2.41 -1.84 1.96
N TYR A 153 -1.41 -1.42 1.19
CA TYR A 153 -0.04 -1.90 1.33
C TYR A 153 0.54 -1.58 2.71
N SER A 154 0.52 -0.31 3.12
CA SER A 154 1.13 0.11 4.39
C SER A 154 0.43 -0.50 5.60
N ILE A 155 -0.90 -0.62 5.58
CA ILE A 155 -1.67 -1.29 6.64
C ILE A 155 -1.33 -2.79 6.67
N SER A 156 -1.16 -3.45 5.51
CA SER A 156 -0.80 -4.87 5.42
C SER A 156 0.61 -5.14 5.94
N VAL A 157 1.58 -4.26 5.64
CA VAL A 157 2.95 -4.34 6.17
C VAL A 157 2.94 -4.15 7.68
N ALA A 158 2.24 -3.12 8.16
CA ALA A 158 2.14 -2.85 9.58
C ALA A 158 1.47 -4.03 10.32
N TYR A 159 0.38 -4.59 9.75
CA TYR A 159 -0.29 -5.77 10.28
C TYR A 159 0.64 -7.00 10.33
N ALA A 160 1.45 -7.24 9.31
CA ALA A 160 2.38 -8.37 9.30
C ALA A 160 3.48 -8.22 10.36
N ASN A 161 3.99 -7.00 10.54
CA ASN A 161 5.03 -6.71 11.51
C ASN A 161 4.56 -6.82 12.97
N ASP A 162 3.26 -6.69 13.25
CA ASP A 162 2.72 -6.91 14.60
C ASP A 162 2.90 -8.36 15.09
N TYR A 163 3.06 -9.30 14.16
CA TYR A 163 3.24 -10.74 14.45
C TYR A 163 4.67 -11.22 14.23
N ALA A 164 5.54 -10.37 13.74
CA ALA A 164 6.94 -10.72 13.48
C ALA A 164 7.80 -10.45 14.72
N ASP A 165 8.82 -11.28 14.94
CA ASP A 165 9.84 -10.98 15.93
C ASP A 165 10.61 -9.71 15.49
N PRO A 166 10.95 -8.78 16.40
CA PRO A 166 11.72 -7.59 16.07
C PRO A 166 13.04 -7.87 15.33
N SER A 167 13.70 -8.98 15.63
CA SER A 167 14.92 -9.42 14.93
C SER A 167 14.69 -9.77 13.46
N ASP A 168 13.46 -10.08 13.07
CA ASP A 168 13.07 -10.55 11.75
C ASP A 168 12.38 -9.48 10.88
N TYR A 169 12.18 -8.26 11.39
CA TYR A 169 11.48 -7.18 10.66
C TYR A 169 12.07 -6.91 9.27
N VAL A 170 13.39 -6.95 9.10
CA VAL A 170 14.02 -6.70 7.80
C VAL A 170 13.70 -7.83 6.82
N ARG A 171 13.76 -9.08 7.27
CA ARG A 171 13.43 -10.28 6.49
C ARG A 171 11.95 -10.30 6.12
N MET A 172 11.09 -10.01 7.09
CA MET A 172 9.64 -9.92 6.89
C MET A 172 9.29 -8.84 5.87
N SER A 173 9.85 -7.64 6.02
CA SER A 173 9.62 -6.53 5.08
C SER A 173 10.14 -6.82 3.67
N ALA A 174 11.28 -7.47 3.54
CA ALA A 174 11.81 -7.90 2.25
C ALA A 174 10.89 -8.92 1.57
N SER A 175 10.37 -9.90 2.32
CA SER A 175 9.44 -10.91 1.82
C SER A 175 8.09 -10.30 1.41
N LEU A 176 7.57 -9.35 2.19
CA LEU A 176 6.34 -8.60 1.86
C LEU A 176 6.51 -7.76 0.60
N LEU A 177 7.65 -7.05 0.47
CA LEU A 177 7.95 -6.26 -0.73
C LEU A 177 8.08 -7.15 -1.96
N PHE A 178 8.69 -8.34 -1.82
CA PHE A 178 8.78 -9.31 -2.91
C PHE A 178 7.38 -9.75 -3.37
N VAL A 179 6.49 -10.12 -2.44
CA VAL A 179 5.12 -10.53 -2.74
C VAL A 179 4.32 -9.40 -3.41
N TYR A 180 4.48 -8.15 -2.92
CA TYR A 180 3.94 -6.97 -3.56
C TYR A 180 4.46 -6.82 -5.00
N GLY A 181 5.77 -6.98 -5.22
CA GLY A 181 6.41 -6.90 -6.53
C GLY A 181 5.85 -7.93 -7.53
N VAL A 182 5.65 -9.18 -7.08
CA VAL A 182 5.00 -10.23 -7.89
C VAL A 182 3.59 -9.79 -8.31
N GLY A 183 2.80 -9.25 -7.37
CA GLY A 183 1.49 -8.68 -7.67
C GLY A 183 1.56 -7.52 -8.66
N ALA A 184 2.50 -6.60 -8.47
CA ALA A 184 2.69 -5.42 -9.33
C ALA A 184 3.10 -5.79 -10.78
N ILE A 185 3.81 -6.89 -10.95
CA ILE A 185 4.14 -7.44 -12.27
C ILE A 185 2.93 -8.13 -12.89
N ALA A 186 2.26 -9.01 -12.15
CA ALA A 186 1.13 -9.80 -12.67
C ALA A 186 -0.11 -8.95 -12.98
N GLY A 187 -0.33 -7.91 -12.16
CA GLY A 187 -1.52 -7.06 -12.22
C GLY A 187 -1.81 -6.48 -13.61
N PRO A 188 -0.88 -5.74 -14.24
CA PRO A 188 -1.10 -5.12 -15.54
C PRO A 188 -1.45 -6.13 -16.63
N PHE A 189 -0.86 -7.32 -16.62
CA PHE A 189 -1.16 -8.37 -17.61
C PHE A 189 -2.60 -8.87 -17.47
N ILE A 190 -3.04 -9.18 -16.25
CA ILE A 190 -4.39 -9.67 -15.98
C ILE A 190 -5.41 -8.55 -16.26
N ALA A 191 -5.16 -7.34 -15.76
CA ALA A 191 -6.03 -6.20 -15.98
C ALA A 191 -6.17 -5.85 -17.48
N SER A 192 -5.08 -5.91 -18.25
CA SER A 192 -5.10 -5.71 -19.70
C SER A 192 -6.00 -6.74 -20.41
N ALA A 193 -5.93 -8.02 -20.01
CA ALA A 193 -6.81 -9.05 -20.55
C ALA A 193 -8.29 -8.75 -20.24
N VAL A 194 -8.60 -8.32 -18.99
CA VAL A 194 -9.97 -7.92 -18.60
C VAL A 194 -10.43 -6.70 -19.41
N MET A 195 -9.55 -5.70 -19.61
CA MET A 195 -9.86 -4.52 -20.43
C MET A 195 -10.14 -4.88 -21.90
N THR A 196 -9.50 -5.90 -22.44
CA THR A 196 -9.77 -6.40 -23.79
C THR A 196 -11.18 -6.96 -23.93
N TRP A 197 -11.71 -7.58 -22.88
CA TRP A 197 -13.07 -8.15 -22.88
C TRP A 197 -14.16 -7.13 -22.50
N HIS A 198 -13.84 -6.19 -21.61
CA HIS A 198 -14.81 -5.27 -20.98
C HIS A 198 -14.62 -3.79 -21.34
N ASN A 199 -13.71 -3.43 -22.26
CA ASN A 199 -13.27 -2.06 -22.51
C ASN A 199 -12.41 -1.46 -21.37
N ALA A 200 -12.15 -0.15 -21.41
CA ALA A 200 -11.31 0.55 -20.44
C ALA A 200 -11.77 0.40 -18.97
N SER A 201 -13.08 0.21 -18.73
CA SER A 201 -13.61 0.01 -17.38
C SER A 201 -13.13 -1.30 -16.73
N GLY A 202 -12.64 -2.25 -17.54
CA GLY A 202 -12.07 -3.51 -17.09
C GLY A 202 -10.95 -3.36 -16.06
N LEU A 203 -10.20 -2.25 -16.12
CA LEU A 203 -9.19 -1.92 -15.11
C LEU A 203 -9.78 -1.91 -13.69
N PHE A 204 -10.87 -1.17 -13.51
CA PHE A 204 -11.48 -1.02 -12.19
C PHE A 204 -12.36 -2.19 -11.80
N TRP A 205 -12.94 -2.95 -12.76
CA TRP A 205 -13.55 -4.24 -12.47
C TRP A 205 -12.54 -5.24 -11.94
N PHE A 206 -11.34 -5.29 -12.53
CA PHE A 206 -10.25 -6.13 -12.04
C PHE A 206 -9.83 -5.73 -10.62
N THR A 207 -9.53 -4.43 -10.39
CA THR A 207 -9.12 -3.98 -9.05
C THR A 207 -10.21 -4.20 -8.00
N ALA A 208 -11.47 -3.95 -8.32
CA ALA A 208 -12.60 -4.20 -7.42
C ALA A 208 -12.71 -5.70 -7.07
N THR A 209 -12.53 -6.59 -8.04
CA THR A 209 -12.55 -8.04 -7.82
C THR A 209 -11.41 -8.48 -6.91
N THR A 210 -10.18 -7.98 -7.12
CA THR A 210 -9.04 -8.32 -6.26
C THR A 210 -9.23 -7.83 -4.83
N HIS A 211 -9.79 -6.63 -4.64
CA HIS A 211 -10.14 -6.12 -3.32
C HIS A 211 -11.25 -6.97 -2.66
N ALA A 212 -12.28 -7.36 -3.41
CA ALA A 212 -13.35 -8.22 -2.89
C ALA A 212 -12.80 -9.59 -2.43
N LEU A 213 -11.91 -10.21 -3.20
CA LEU A 213 -11.25 -11.45 -2.82
C LEU A 213 -10.40 -11.29 -1.55
N LEU A 214 -9.70 -10.16 -1.39
CA LEU A 214 -8.96 -9.86 -0.17
C LEU A 214 -9.89 -9.73 1.03
N VAL A 215 -11.01 -9.01 0.89
CA VAL A 215 -12.02 -8.88 1.95
C VAL A 215 -12.52 -10.26 2.40
N VAL A 216 -12.90 -11.10 1.44
CA VAL A 216 -13.37 -12.47 1.75
C VAL A 216 -12.30 -13.26 2.48
N PHE A 217 -11.06 -13.22 1.98
CA PHE A 217 -9.94 -13.94 2.59
C PHE A 217 -9.65 -13.48 4.03
N VAL A 218 -9.50 -12.16 4.23
CA VAL A 218 -9.17 -11.60 5.56
C VAL A 218 -10.33 -11.81 6.54
N THR A 219 -11.59 -11.67 6.08
CA THR A 219 -12.77 -11.92 6.91
C THR A 219 -12.89 -13.39 7.29
N TYR A 220 -12.68 -14.30 6.35
CA TYR A 220 -12.66 -15.75 6.64
C TYR A 220 -11.62 -16.08 7.71
N ARG A 221 -10.43 -15.54 7.58
CA ARG A 221 -9.35 -15.73 8.56
C ARG A 221 -9.73 -15.12 9.91
N PHE A 222 -10.34 -13.94 9.92
CA PHE A 222 -10.80 -13.28 11.13
C PHE A 222 -11.82 -14.12 11.90
N LEU A 223 -12.78 -14.71 11.21
CA LEU A 223 -13.80 -15.58 11.84
C LEU A 223 -13.23 -16.89 12.33
N LYS A 224 -12.20 -17.43 11.67
CA LYS A 224 -11.57 -18.71 12.04
C LYS A 224 -10.61 -18.59 13.22
N GLU A 225 -9.84 -17.52 13.31
CA GLU A 225 -8.77 -17.32 14.31
C GLU A 225 -9.28 -16.67 15.61
N GLY A 226 -10.48 -16.08 15.58
CA GLY A 226 -11.05 -15.37 16.72
C GLY A 226 -10.29 -14.08 17.07
N ASN A 227 -10.70 -13.43 18.15
CA ASN A 227 -10.20 -12.13 18.58
C ASN A 227 -8.81 -12.19 19.30
N GLN A 228 -8.23 -13.38 19.48
CA GLN A 228 -6.98 -13.56 20.26
C GLN A 228 -5.75 -12.97 19.58
N ALA A 229 -5.84 -12.62 18.30
CA ALA A 229 -4.75 -12.08 17.51
C ALA A 229 -4.76 -10.52 17.38
N ASP A 230 -5.68 -9.83 18.02
CA ASP A 230 -5.89 -8.39 17.87
C ASP A 230 -5.44 -7.53 19.07
N GLU A 231 -4.66 -8.07 20.02
CA GLU A 231 -4.01 -7.21 21.01
C GLU A 231 -2.76 -6.59 20.37
N PRO A 232 -2.82 -5.30 20.01
CA PRO A 232 -1.64 -4.62 19.51
C PRO A 232 -0.61 -4.57 20.63
N ILE A 233 0.62 -4.96 20.34
CA ILE A 233 1.75 -4.61 21.22
C ILE A 233 1.76 -3.07 21.27
N ALA A 234 1.40 -2.52 22.42
CA ALA A 234 1.33 -1.09 22.56
C ALA A 234 2.70 -0.49 22.19
N PHE A 235 2.71 0.53 21.35
CA PHE A 235 3.96 1.19 20.90
C PHE A 235 4.86 1.59 22.10
N GLY A 236 4.25 1.85 23.27
CA GLY A 236 4.95 2.05 24.53
C GLY A 236 5.75 0.85 25.02
N ASP A 237 5.25 -0.37 24.84
CA ASP A 237 5.93 -1.61 25.27
C ASP A 237 7.07 -1.97 24.30
N ALA A 238 6.88 -1.68 23.00
CA ALA A 238 7.94 -1.81 22.00
C ALA A 238 9.09 -0.80 22.22
N LEU A 239 8.78 0.44 22.62
CA LEU A 239 9.79 1.43 23.01
C LEU A 239 10.49 1.02 24.32
N ALA A 240 9.77 0.53 25.30
CA ALA A 240 10.34 0.07 26.57
C ALA A 240 11.31 -1.10 26.34
N SER A 241 10.94 -2.07 25.50
CA SER A 241 11.82 -3.20 25.15
C SER A 241 13.06 -2.76 24.36
N ALA A 242 12.92 -1.80 23.45
CA ALA A 242 14.06 -1.24 22.70
C ALA A 242 15.03 -0.46 23.62
N GLN A 243 14.52 0.26 24.62
CA GLN A 243 15.34 0.96 25.61
C GLN A 243 16.07 0.01 26.54
N THR A 244 15.41 -1.08 26.96
CA THR A 244 16.06 -2.09 27.80
C THR A 244 17.17 -2.81 27.07
N THR A 245 17.01 -3.08 25.77
CA THR A 245 18.06 -3.68 24.92
C THR A 245 19.28 -2.77 24.77
N SER A 246 19.08 -1.44 24.65
CA SER A 246 20.21 -0.50 24.58
C SER A 246 21.00 -0.43 25.90
N GLN A 247 20.34 -0.55 27.03
CA GLN A 247 21.00 -0.57 28.36
C GLN A 247 21.82 -1.84 28.59
N VAL A 248 21.33 -3.00 28.13
CA VAL A 248 22.06 -4.26 28.19
C VAL A 248 23.33 -4.21 27.32
N TYR A 249 23.26 -3.60 26.14
CA TYR A 249 24.44 -3.41 25.27
C TYR A 249 25.47 -2.43 25.85
N GLU A 250 25.04 -1.40 26.59
CA GLU A 250 25.98 -0.48 27.25
C GLU A 250 26.66 -1.15 28.46
N GLU A 251 26.00 -2.04 29.19
CA GLU A 251 26.62 -2.82 30.26
C GLU A 251 27.64 -3.85 29.76
N GLU A 252 27.38 -4.51 28.61
CA GLU A 252 28.32 -5.48 28.03
C GLU A 252 29.59 -4.83 27.40
N LEU A 253 29.51 -3.57 27.03
CA LEU A 253 30.65 -2.83 26.45
C LEU A 253 31.48 -2.06 27.51
N GLY A 254 31.02 -2.06 28.76
CA GLY A 254 31.66 -1.35 29.90
C GLY A 254 32.62 -2.19 30.74
N ASP A 255 32.72 -3.51 30.48
CA ASP A 255 33.69 -4.44 31.04
C ASP A 255 34.80 -4.79 30.01
#